data_806c6b551012973e61c8bfa696d57043
#
_entry.id   806c6b551012973e61c8bfa696d57043
#
_cell.length_a   1.000
_cell.length_b   1.000
_cell.length_c   1.000
_cell.angle_alpha   90.00
_cell.angle_beta   90.00
_cell.angle_gamma   90.00
#
_symmetry.space_group_name_H-M   'P 1'
#
loop_
_entity.id
_entity.type
_entity.pdbx_description
1 polymer ?
#
loop_
_entity_poly.entity_id
_entity_poly.type
_entity_poly.pdbx_seq_one_letter_code
_entity_poly.pdbx_strand_id
1 'polypeptide(L)'
;MVLHCGPLSFDTRSRAATAAGQPLALTRKETGILEYLLLHQGRPVSQEELLEHVWDNSVDNFSNSIRVHISALRKKLRAALGYDPVRNRIGEGYLIEEEQA
;
A
#
# COMPACT_ATOMS: atom_id res chain seq x y z
N MET A 1 -1.11 6.36 -16.05
CA MET A 1 -0.03 6.84 -15.17
C MET A 1 0.55 5.69 -14.37
N VAL A 2 1.84 5.66 -14.23
CA VAL A 2 2.51 4.61 -13.45
C VAL A 2 3.20 5.25 -12.25
N LEU A 3 2.92 4.70 -11.06
CA LEU A 3 3.54 5.15 -9.82
C LEU A 3 4.72 4.23 -9.51
N HIS A 4 5.82 4.81 -9.06
CA HIS A 4 7.04 4.06 -8.78
C HIS A 4 7.58 4.34 -7.38
N CYS A 5 8.17 3.32 -6.79
CA CYS A 5 8.96 3.46 -5.58
C CYS A 5 10.06 2.38 -5.61
N GLY A 6 11.24 2.75 -6.09
CA GLY A 6 12.30 1.77 -6.31
C GLY A 6 11.85 0.70 -7.31
N PRO A 7 11.96 -0.59 -6.96
CA PRO A 7 11.54 -1.68 -7.85
C PRO A 7 10.03 -1.92 -7.86
N LEU A 8 9.28 -1.17 -7.06
CA LEU A 8 7.83 -1.31 -6.97
C LEU A 8 7.17 -0.36 -7.96
N SER A 9 6.21 -0.87 -8.75
CA SER A 9 5.47 -0.07 -9.73
C SER A 9 3.98 -0.37 -9.62
N PHE A 10 3.18 0.63 -9.92
CA PHE A 10 1.73 0.49 -9.94
C PHE A 10 1.15 1.28 -11.11
N ASP A 11 0.44 0.59 -11.98
CA ASP A 11 -0.24 1.22 -13.12
C ASP A 11 -1.66 1.59 -12.69
N THR A 12 -1.96 2.88 -12.64
CA THR A 12 -3.27 3.35 -12.18
C THR A 12 -4.40 3.03 -13.15
N ARG A 13 -4.09 2.77 -14.42
CA ARG A 13 -5.10 2.46 -15.42
C ARG A 13 -5.54 1.00 -15.32
N SER A 14 -4.60 0.08 -15.30
CA SER A 14 -4.91 -1.34 -15.17
C SER A 14 -5.08 -1.79 -13.72
N ARG A 15 -4.65 -0.95 -12.78
CA ARG A 15 -4.61 -1.24 -11.34
C ARG A 15 -3.78 -2.47 -11.05
N ALA A 16 -2.67 -2.59 -11.78
CA ALA A 16 -1.76 -3.72 -11.65
C ALA A 16 -0.46 -3.28 -10.98
N ALA A 17 -0.01 -4.04 -10.00
CA ALA A 17 1.23 -3.78 -9.29
C ALA A 17 2.28 -4.81 -9.70
N THR A 18 3.52 -4.34 -9.82
CA THR A 18 4.66 -5.21 -10.05
C THR A 18 5.77 -4.89 -9.05
N ALA A 19 6.52 -5.90 -8.68
CA ALA A 19 7.66 -5.76 -7.78
C ALA A 19 8.83 -6.51 -8.39
N ALA A 20 9.93 -5.81 -8.61
CA ALA A 20 11.12 -6.36 -9.25
C ALA A 20 10.78 -7.05 -10.58
N GLY A 21 9.87 -6.44 -11.35
CA GLY A 21 9.45 -6.97 -12.65
C GLY A 21 8.43 -8.09 -12.60
N GLN A 22 8.01 -8.52 -11.42
CA GLN A 22 7.05 -9.61 -11.26
C GLN A 22 5.69 -9.09 -10.83
N PRO A 23 4.59 -9.59 -11.41
CA PRO A 23 3.26 -9.13 -11.01
C PRO A 23 2.95 -9.58 -9.58
N LEU A 24 2.25 -8.69 -8.85
CA LEU A 24 1.80 -8.98 -7.50
C LEU A 24 0.33 -9.35 -7.52
N ALA A 25 -0.01 -10.44 -6.85
CA ALA A 25 -1.40 -10.89 -6.71
C ALA A 25 -2.01 -10.26 -5.46
N LEU A 26 -2.57 -9.06 -5.62
CA LEU A 26 -3.16 -8.31 -4.51
C LEU A 26 -4.67 -8.39 -4.54
N THR A 27 -5.28 -8.38 -3.36
CA THR A 27 -6.72 -8.24 -3.26
C THR A 27 -7.12 -6.81 -3.59
N ARG A 28 -8.42 -6.58 -3.77
CA ARG A 28 -8.94 -5.25 -4.08
C ARG A 28 -8.57 -4.22 -3.02
N LYS A 29 -8.70 -4.58 -1.74
CA LYS A 29 -8.35 -3.68 -0.63
C LYS A 29 -6.85 -3.42 -0.57
N GLU A 30 -6.05 -4.45 -0.75
CA GLU A 30 -4.60 -4.30 -0.78
C GLU A 30 -4.17 -3.39 -1.94
N THR A 31 -4.80 -3.56 -3.09
CA THR A 31 -4.51 -2.72 -4.27
C THR A 31 -4.82 -1.26 -3.97
N GLY A 32 -5.98 -0.99 -3.37
CA GLY A 32 -6.36 0.39 -3.03
C GLY A 32 -5.42 1.02 -2.01
N ILE A 33 -5.02 0.26 -1.00
CA ILE A 33 -4.07 0.75 0.00
C ILE A 33 -2.73 1.08 -0.64
N LEU A 34 -2.21 0.17 -1.46
CA LEU A 34 -0.93 0.37 -2.13
C LEU A 34 -0.96 1.61 -3.01
N GLU A 35 -2.01 1.75 -3.82
CA GLU A 35 -2.17 2.92 -4.69
C GLU A 35 -2.15 4.22 -3.88
N TYR A 36 -2.91 4.25 -2.80
CA TYR A 36 -3.00 5.46 -1.99
C TYR A 36 -1.66 5.83 -1.36
N LEU A 37 -0.96 4.83 -0.82
CA LEU A 37 0.36 5.09 -0.23
C LEU A 37 1.38 5.53 -1.27
N LEU A 38 1.32 4.99 -2.48
CA LEU A 38 2.23 5.41 -3.55
C LEU A 38 1.92 6.81 -4.05
N LEU A 39 0.64 7.18 -4.11
CA LEU A 39 0.24 8.54 -4.48
C LEU A 39 0.76 9.58 -3.50
N HIS A 40 0.95 9.19 -2.25
CA HIS A 40 1.37 10.07 -1.18
C HIS A 40 2.71 9.66 -0.58
N GLN A 41 3.64 9.23 -1.44
CA GLN A 41 4.95 8.80 -0.98
C GLN A 41 5.62 9.83 -0.09
N GLY A 42 6.24 9.35 0.98
CA GLY A 42 6.97 10.20 1.91
C GLY A 42 6.11 10.88 2.95
N ARG A 43 4.78 10.72 2.85
CA ARG A 43 3.84 11.32 3.81
C ARG A 43 3.09 10.21 4.55
N PRO A 44 3.07 10.25 5.89
CA PRO A 44 2.28 9.27 6.63
C PRO A 44 0.78 9.42 6.32
N VAL A 45 0.11 8.29 6.16
CA VAL A 45 -1.32 8.22 5.89
C VAL A 45 -1.97 7.50 7.06
N SER A 46 -2.91 8.16 7.72
CA SER A 46 -3.58 7.59 8.88
C SER A 46 -4.57 6.51 8.49
N GLN A 47 -4.96 5.68 9.45
CA GLN A 47 -5.99 4.67 9.22
C GLN A 47 -7.32 5.32 8.84
N GLU A 48 -7.62 6.45 9.46
CA GLU A 48 -8.85 7.19 9.14
C GLU A 48 -8.84 7.68 7.70
N GLU A 49 -7.71 8.16 7.24
CA GLU A 49 -7.57 8.60 5.85
C GLU A 49 -7.76 7.45 4.89
N LEU A 50 -7.20 6.29 5.18
CA LEU A 50 -7.38 5.10 4.35
C LEU A 50 -8.84 4.65 4.34
N LEU A 51 -9.51 4.71 5.49
CA LEU A 51 -10.94 4.38 5.56
C LEU A 51 -11.78 5.30 4.69
N GLU A 52 -11.44 6.59 4.66
CA GLU A 52 -12.19 7.56 3.86
C GLU A 52 -12.01 7.35 2.36
N HIS A 53 -10.79 7.02 1.93
CA HIS A 53 -10.44 7.07 0.51
C HIS A 53 -10.32 5.71 -0.17
N VAL A 54 -10.08 4.65 0.60
CA VAL A 54 -9.90 3.31 0.05
C VAL A 54 -11.15 2.46 0.26
N TRP A 55 -11.79 2.61 1.42
CA TRP A 55 -13.00 1.86 1.71
C TRP A 55 -14.21 2.58 1.16
N ASP A 56 -15.04 1.84 0.43
CA ASP A 56 -16.35 2.34 0.04
C ASP A 56 -17.32 2.11 1.21
N ASN A 57 -18.60 2.37 1.00
CA ASN A 57 -19.64 2.23 2.03
C ASN A 57 -19.96 0.77 2.35
N SER A 58 -18.98 -0.11 2.28
CA SER A 58 -19.20 -1.50 2.62
C SER A 58 -19.14 -1.69 4.13
N VAL A 59 -19.60 -2.84 4.57
CA VAL A 59 -19.82 -3.15 5.98
C VAL A 59 -18.54 -3.25 6.79
N ASP A 60 -17.38 -3.32 6.14
CA ASP A 60 -16.10 -3.57 6.80
C ASP A 60 -15.37 -2.27 7.13
N ASN A 61 -15.98 -1.44 7.97
CA ASN A 61 -15.40 -0.16 8.35
C ASN A 61 -14.69 -0.20 9.71
N PHE A 62 -14.25 -1.38 10.11
CA PHE A 62 -13.57 -1.51 11.39
C PHE A 62 -12.06 -1.36 11.21
N SER A 63 -11.42 -0.66 12.13
CA SER A 63 -9.98 -0.43 12.09
C SER A 63 -9.17 -1.72 12.06
N ASN A 64 -9.72 -2.80 12.62
CA ASN A 64 -9.07 -4.11 12.58
C ASN A 64 -8.93 -4.63 11.15
N SER A 65 -9.91 -4.33 10.30
CA SER A 65 -9.90 -4.72 8.90
C SER A 65 -8.70 -4.10 8.17
N ILE A 66 -8.43 -2.82 8.43
CA ILE A 66 -7.29 -2.13 7.83
C ILE A 66 -5.99 -2.80 8.21
N ARG A 67 -5.81 -3.10 9.49
CA ARG A 67 -4.57 -3.73 9.95
C ARG A 67 -4.33 -5.08 9.30
N VAL A 68 -5.39 -5.87 9.15
CA VAL A 68 -5.30 -7.17 8.49
C VAL A 68 -4.86 -7.01 7.04
N HIS A 69 -5.48 -6.07 6.31
CA HIS A 69 -5.15 -5.85 4.91
C HIS A 69 -3.75 -5.27 4.73
N ILE A 70 -3.35 -4.35 5.60
CA ILE A 70 -1.99 -3.79 5.56
C ILE A 70 -0.96 -4.87 5.87
N SER A 71 -1.22 -5.70 6.87
CA SER A 71 -0.31 -6.78 7.23
C SER A 71 -0.13 -7.76 6.09
N ALA A 72 -1.23 -8.14 5.41
CA ALA A 72 -1.17 -9.03 4.27
C ALA A 72 -0.42 -8.40 3.10
N LEU A 73 -0.66 -7.11 2.83
CA LEU A 73 0.05 -6.38 1.79
C LEU A 73 1.55 -6.35 2.07
N ARG A 74 1.94 -6.01 3.29
CA ARG A 74 3.35 -5.95 3.67
C ARG A 74 4.04 -7.29 3.49
N LYS A 75 3.35 -8.37 3.86
CA LYS A 75 3.88 -9.72 3.70
C LYS A 75 4.15 -10.05 2.23
N LYS A 76 3.21 -9.69 1.35
CA LYS A 76 3.36 -9.91 -0.09
C LYS A 76 4.50 -9.08 -0.67
N LEU A 77 4.61 -7.82 -0.26
CA LEU A 77 5.69 -6.95 -0.72
C LEU A 77 7.05 -7.45 -0.25
N ARG A 78 7.13 -7.88 1.01
CA ARG A 78 8.38 -8.42 1.55
C ARG A 78 8.81 -9.69 0.83
N ALA A 79 7.86 -10.55 0.49
CA ALA A 79 8.17 -11.78 -0.24
C ALA A 79 8.67 -11.47 -1.65
N ALA A 80 8.13 -10.44 -2.29
CA ALA A 80 8.49 -10.10 -3.67
C ALA A 80 9.76 -9.26 -3.76
N LEU A 81 9.98 -8.36 -2.80
CA LEU A 81 11.09 -7.40 -2.85
C LEU A 81 12.29 -7.80 -1.99
N GLY A 82 12.09 -8.67 -1.01
CA GLY A 82 13.12 -9.01 -0.04
C GLY A 82 13.23 -8.02 1.11
N TYR A 83 12.40 -6.98 1.12
CA TYR A 83 12.32 -6.02 2.20
C TYR A 83 10.90 -5.43 2.25
N ASP A 84 10.58 -4.75 3.34
CA ASP A 84 9.26 -4.15 3.53
C ASP A 84 9.32 -2.65 3.25
N PRO A 85 8.74 -2.16 2.15
CA PRO A 85 8.77 -0.73 1.82
C PRO A 85 7.79 0.09 2.64
N VAL A 86 6.84 -0.54 3.33
CA VAL A 86 5.85 0.16 4.13
C VAL A 86 6.39 0.37 5.53
N ARG A 87 6.36 1.62 5.98
CA ARG A 87 6.80 1.98 7.32
C ARG A 87 5.60 2.38 8.16
N ASN A 88 5.64 2.05 9.44
CA ASN A 88 4.62 2.44 10.39
C ASN A 88 5.20 3.51 11.30
N ARG A 89 4.70 4.75 11.18
CA ARG A 89 5.06 5.82 12.10
C ARG A 89 4.00 5.88 13.19
N ILE A 90 4.41 5.55 14.40
CA ILE A 90 3.49 5.50 15.55
C ILE A 90 2.86 6.87 15.74
N GLY A 91 1.53 6.90 15.83
CA GLY A 91 0.76 8.12 15.99
C GLY A 91 0.49 8.90 14.72
N GLU A 92 1.13 8.56 13.61
CA GLU A 92 0.96 9.27 12.34
C GLU A 92 0.35 8.42 11.25
N GLY A 93 0.70 7.14 11.17
CA GLY A 93 0.13 6.24 10.18
C GLY A 93 1.19 5.45 9.43
N TYR A 94 0.84 5.08 8.20
CA TYR A 94 1.69 4.25 7.34
C TYR A 94 2.18 5.07 6.15
N LEU A 95 3.37 4.76 5.68
CA LEU A 95 3.90 5.44 4.50
C LEU A 95 4.81 4.50 3.71
N ILE A 96 4.93 4.84 2.43
CA ILE A 96 5.92 4.23 1.54
C ILE A 96 6.86 5.36 1.12
N GLU A 97 8.15 5.11 1.21
CA GLU A 97 9.13 6.06 0.69
C GLU A 97 10.30 5.29 0.12
N GLU A 98 10.93 5.87 -0.89
CA GLU A 98 12.08 5.26 -1.50
C GLU A 98 13.28 5.38 -0.56
N GLU A 99 13.97 4.25 -0.34
CA GLU A 99 15.17 4.27 0.47
C GLU A 99 16.27 4.99 -0.29
N GLN A 100 16.81 6.00 0.35
CA GLN A 100 17.97 6.68 -0.19
C GLN A 100 19.22 6.01 0.38
N ALA A 101 20.00 5.49 -0.51
CA ALA A 101 21.25 4.83 -0.15
C ALA A 101 22.24 5.86 0.41
#